data_79f9302726994ec51a67808153c28a71
#
_entry.id   79f9302726994ec51a67808153c28a71
#
_cell.length_a   1.000
_cell.length_b   1.000
_cell.length_c   1.000
_cell.angle_alpha   90.00
_cell.angle_beta   90.00
_cell.angle_gamma   90.00
#
_symmetry.space_group_name_H-M   'P 1'
#
loop_
_entity.id
_entity.type
_entity.pdbx_description
1 polymer ?
#
loop_
_entity_poly.entity_id
_entity_poly.type
_entity_poly.pdbx_seq_one_letter_code
_entity_poly.pdbx_strand_id
1 'polypeptide(L)'
;GYSFLMENYKPMKRRMFKVIESVCAKRNCTTISCSVGEHQESLKLTKHATYVNNGINMAELQEIIDKTEKVEHPFTVYTLGRICYQKNPTLFNEIAESLPDVKFVWIGDGELRDQLTSENIEITGWADRSTAIRYAVNADVFLLPSRWEGLPISLLESMYMKKACVVSN
;
A
#
# COMPACT_ATOMS: atom_id res chain seq x y z
N GLY A 1 -7.82 -6.34 4.54
CA GLY A 1 -7.99 -5.97 5.95
C GLY A 1 -9.45 -5.90 6.38
N TYR A 2 -9.71 -6.10 7.65
CA TYR A 2 -11.07 -6.08 8.20
C TYR A 2 -11.63 -4.66 8.29
N SER A 3 -12.84 -4.45 7.75
CA SER A 3 -13.52 -3.15 7.77
C SER A 3 -13.80 -2.61 9.17
N PHE A 4 -13.96 -3.47 10.18
CA PHE A 4 -14.18 -3.03 11.56
C PHE A 4 -12.92 -2.46 12.25
N LEU A 5 -11.73 -2.67 11.69
CA LEU A 5 -10.48 -2.09 12.16
C LEU A 5 -10.20 -0.71 11.55
N MET A 6 -10.92 -0.35 10.48
CA MET A 6 -10.70 0.92 9.78
C MET A 6 -11.18 2.11 10.61
N GLU A 7 -10.27 3.01 10.96
CA GLU A 7 -10.54 4.14 11.85
C GLU A 7 -11.39 5.24 11.21
N ASN A 8 -11.48 5.29 9.89
CA ASN A 8 -12.33 6.24 9.16
C ASN A 8 -13.84 5.98 9.30
N TYR A 9 -14.24 4.84 9.89
CA TYR A 9 -15.64 4.55 10.15
C TYR A 9 -16.05 4.93 11.58
N LYS A 10 -17.28 5.47 11.72
CA LYS A 10 -17.89 5.75 13.02
C LYS A 10 -17.98 4.45 13.87
N PRO A 11 -17.84 4.53 15.21
CA PRO A 11 -17.81 3.36 16.09
C PRO A 11 -18.99 2.39 15.89
N MET A 12 -20.19 2.92 15.67
CA MET A 12 -21.39 2.13 15.43
C MET A 12 -21.28 1.31 14.13
N LYS A 13 -20.75 1.89 13.05
CA LYS A 13 -20.51 1.21 11.77
C LYS A 13 -19.43 0.13 11.90
N ARG A 14 -18.37 0.42 12.64
CA ARG A 14 -17.32 -0.58 12.96
C ARG A 14 -17.88 -1.76 13.73
N ARG A 15 -18.76 -1.52 14.73
CA ARG A 15 -19.45 -2.57 15.49
C ARG A 15 -20.35 -3.43 14.60
N MET A 16 -21.08 -2.81 13.69
CA MET A 16 -21.90 -3.52 12.70
C MET A 16 -21.04 -4.44 11.81
N PHE A 17 -19.96 -3.93 11.25
CA PHE A 17 -19.02 -4.74 10.46
C PHE A 17 -18.45 -5.91 11.26
N LYS A 18 -18.07 -5.70 12.52
CA LYS A 18 -17.55 -6.77 13.37
C LYS A 18 -18.59 -7.88 13.61
N VAL A 19 -19.86 -7.52 13.77
CA VAL A 19 -20.95 -8.51 13.90
C VAL A 19 -21.12 -9.30 12.60
N ILE A 20 -21.15 -8.62 11.45
CA ILE A 20 -21.29 -9.28 10.15
C ILE A 20 -20.10 -10.24 9.92
N GLU A 21 -18.87 -9.79 10.11
CA GLU A 21 -17.67 -10.62 9.97
C GLU A 21 -17.70 -11.81 10.93
N SER A 22 -18.13 -11.62 12.18
CA SER A 22 -18.25 -12.69 13.17
C SER A 22 -19.28 -13.75 12.77
N VAL A 23 -20.41 -13.34 12.18
CA VAL A 23 -21.42 -14.26 11.67
C VAL A 23 -20.89 -15.02 10.45
N CYS A 24 -20.26 -14.32 9.51
CA CYS A 24 -19.66 -14.94 8.33
C CYS A 24 -18.55 -15.93 8.70
N ALA A 25 -17.66 -15.56 9.61
CA ALA A 25 -16.53 -16.38 10.05
C ALA A 25 -16.94 -17.65 10.82
N LYS A 26 -18.17 -17.71 11.36
CA LYS A 26 -18.72 -18.88 12.03
C LYS A 26 -19.44 -19.86 11.08
N ARG A 27 -19.55 -19.51 9.80
CA ARG A 27 -20.07 -20.41 8.77
C ARG A 27 -19.08 -21.54 8.52
N ASN A 28 -19.50 -22.58 7.81
CA ASN A 28 -18.64 -23.72 7.44
C ASN A 28 -17.61 -23.30 6.36
N CYS A 29 -16.70 -22.41 6.73
CA CYS A 29 -15.65 -21.89 5.87
C CYS A 29 -14.36 -21.65 6.68
N THR A 30 -13.22 -21.63 5.99
CA THR A 30 -11.93 -21.23 6.57
C THR A 30 -11.63 -19.79 6.19
N THR A 31 -11.32 -18.97 7.18
CA THR A 31 -10.86 -17.59 6.95
C THR A 31 -9.36 -17.60 6.62
N ILE A 32 -8.99 -17.05 5.48
CA ILE A 32 -7.58 -16.93 5.07
C ILE A 32 -7.17 -15.45 5.11
N SER A 33 -6.14 -15.16 5.88
CA SER A 33 -5.55 -13.82 6.03
C SER A 33 -4.28 -13.69 5.18
N CYS A 34 -3.92 -12.48 4.78
CA CYS A 34 -2.74 -12.24 3.97
C CYS A 34 -1.48 -11.90 4.78
N SER A 35 -1.58 -11.88 6.11
CA SER A 35 -0.46 -11.65 7.03
C SER A 35 -0.70 -12.28 8.39
N VAL A 36 0.36 -12.43 9.18
CA VAL A 36 0.30 -12.92 10.57
C VAL A 36 -0.55 -11.98 11.44
N GLY A 37 -0.41 -10.66 11.28
CA GLY A 37 -1.20 -9.68 12.04
C GLY A 37 -2.70 -9.80 11.76
N GLU A 38 -3.11 -9.91 10.50
CA GLU A 38 -4.51 -10.16 10.15
C GLU A 38 -5.01 -11.52 10.64
N HIS A 39 -4.15 -12.53 10.63
CA HIS A 39 -4.49 -13.85 11.16
C HIS A 39 -4.81 -13.80 12.66
N GLN A 40 -4.06 -13.04 13.44
CA GLN A 40 -4.36 -12.84 14.86
C GLN A 40 -5.73 -12.20 15.09
N GLU A 41 -6.12 -11.24 14.26
CA GLU A 41 -7.47 -10.67 14.29
C GLU A 41 -8.54 -11.68 13.86
N SER A 42 -8.26 -12.51 12.85
CA SER A 42 -9.15 -13.60 12.41
C SER A 42 -9.42 -14.62 13.51
N LEU A 43 -8.41 -14.99 14.29
CA LEU A 43 -8.54 -15.92 15.41
C LEU A 43 -9.45 -15.40 16.53
N LYS A 44 -9.64 -14.07 16.63
CA LYS A 44 -10.62 -13.49 17.55
C LYS A 44 -12.07 -13.69 17.10
N LEU A 45 -12.29 -14.02 15.82
CA LEU A 45 -13.60 -14.22 15.21
C LEU A 45 -13.96 -15.68 15.05
N THR A 46 -12.98 -16.52 14.67
CA THR A 46 -13.18 -17.94 14.40
C THR A 46 -11.93 -18.77 14.70
N LYS A 47 -12.12 -20.03 15.09
CA LYS A 47 -11.03 -21.02 15.23
C LYS A 47 -10.58 -21.58 13.87
N HIS A 48 -11.41 -21.45 12.84
CA HIS A 48 -11.12 -21.91 11.48
C HIS A 48 -10.45 -20.78 10.67
N ALA A 49 -9.30 -20.36 11.12
CA ALA A 49 -8.50 -19.33 10.45
C ALA A 49 -7.10 -19.85 10.15
N THR A 50 -6.55 -19.42 9.03
CA THR A 50 -5.17 -19.63 8.62
C THR A 50 -4.64 -18.39 7.92
N TYR A 51 -3.38 -18.36 7.55
CA TYR A 51 -2.85 -17.27 6.73
C TYR A 51 -1.97 -17.80 5.61
N VAL A 52 -1.97 -17.06 4.52
CA VAL A 52 -1.07 -17.23 3.39
C VAL A 52 -0.53 -15.85 3.07
N ASN A 53 0.74 -15.62 3.28
CA ASN A 53 1.35 -14.33 2.99
C ASN A 53 1.17 -13.98 1.52
N ASN A 54 0.91 -12.70 1.24
CA ASN A 54 0.98 -12.19 -0.12
C ASN A 54 2.37 -12.47 -0.70
N GLY A 55 2.40 -12.79 -1.98
CA GLY A 55 3.61 -12.97 -2.74
C GLY A 55 3.60 -12.15 -4.02
N ILE A 56 4.73 -12.09 -4.70
CA ILE A 56 4.90 -11.45 -5.99
C ILE A 56 5.34 -12.46 -7.04
N ASN A 57 4.94 -12.24 -8.29
CA ASN A 57 5.48 -12.99 -9.41
C ASN A 57 6.85 -12.39 -9.79
N MET A 58 7.92 -12.97 -9.24
CA MET A 58 9.28 -12.50 -9.44
C MET A 58 9.72 -12.55 -10.91
N ALA A 59 9.30 -13.57 -11.65
CA ALA A 59 9.67 -13.73 -13.06
C ALA A 59 9.07 -12.61 -13.92
N GLU A 60 7.78 -12.32 -13.76
CA GLU A 60 7.10 -11.22 -14.45
C GLU A 60 7.69 -9.86 -14.07
N LEU A 61 7.94 -9.66 -12.78
CA LEU A 61 8.52 -8.41 -12.28
C LEU A 61 9.93 -8.19 -12.86
N GLN A 62 10.76 -9.24 -12.88
CA GLN A 62 12.12 -9.18 -13.47
C GLN A 62 12.06 -8.87 -14.96
N GLU A 63 11.13 -9.46 -15.70
CA GLU A 63 10.93 -9.18 -17.13
C GLU A 63 10.62 -7.69 -17.38
N ILE A 64 9.77 -7.08 -16.55
CA ILE A 64 9.46 -5.65 -16.66
C ILE A 64 10.70 -4.80 -16.32
N ILE A 65 11.45 -5.16 -15.27
CA ILE A 65 12.66 -4.46 -14.85
C ILE A 65 13.70 -4.50 -15.99
N ASP A 66 13.94 -5.66 -16.58
CA ASP A 66 14.93 -5.85 -17.63
C ASP A 66 14.60 -5.08 -18.92
N LYS A 67 13.30 -4.89 -19.20
CA LYS A 67 12.79 -4.10 -20.34
C LYS A 67 12.71 -2.60 -20.02
N THR A 68 12.95 -2.19 -18.78
CA THR A 68 12.84 -0.79 -18.38
C THR A 68 14.16 -0.08 -18.59
N GLU A 69 14.13 0.96 -19.42
CA GLU A 69 15.28 1.85 -19.57
C GLU A 69 15.48 2.63 -18.27
N LYS A 70 16.70 2.58 -17.75
CA LYS A 70 17.12 3.41 -16.61
C LYS A 70 17.54 4.76 -17.14
N VAL A 71 16.86 5.80 -16.68
CA VAL A 71 17.15 7.18 -17.04
C VAL A 71 17.80 7.92 -15.87
N GLU A 72 18.64 8.90 -16.18
CA GLU A 72 19.13 9.80 -15.17
C GLU A 72 17.98 10.66 -14.62
N HIS A 73 17.85 10.71 -13.30
CA HIS A 73 16.76 11.40 -12.62
C HIS A 73 17.25 12.04 -11.32
N PRO A 74 16.60 13.10 -10.81
CA PRO A 74 16.89 13.63 -9.49
C PRO A 74 16.54 12.58 -8.42
N PHE A 75 17.12 12.74 -7.22
CA PHE A 75 16.78 11.86 -6.11
C PHE A 75 15.27 11.85 -5.89
N THR A 76 14.66 10.68 -6.03
CA THR A 76 13.20 10.51 -6.12
C THR A 76 12.67 9.56 -5.06
N VAL A 77 11.72 10.04 -4.27
CA VAL A 77 10.92 9.23 -3.33
C VAL A 77 9.59 8.90 -3.98
N TYR A 78 9.17 7.63 -3.94
CA TYR A 78 7.90 7.23 -4.54
C TYR A 78 7.03 6.42 -3.59
N THR A 79 5.74 6.44 -3.86
CA THR A 79 4.76 5.49 -3.34
C THR A 79 3.91 4.93 -4.48
N LEU A 80 3.30 3.77 -4.26
CA LEU A 80 2.47 3.11 -5.25
C LEU A 80 1.16 2.63 -4.63
N GLY A 81 0.04 3.08 -5.20
CA GLY A 81 -1.28 2.65 -4.79
C GLY A 81 -2.34 3.75 -4.87
N ARG A 82 -3.54 3.39 -4.46
CA ARG A 82 -4.69 4.31 -4.46
C ARG A 82 -4.48 5.45 -3.48
N ILE A 83 -4.77 6.69 -3.89
CA ILE A 83 -4.75 7.87 -3.01
C ILE A 83 -6.02 7.84 -2.16
N CYS A 84 -5.92 7.26 -0.96
CA CYS A 84 -7.06 7.05 -0.06
C CYS A 84 -6.64 7.23 1.41
N TYR A 85 -7.61 7.30 2.31
CA TYR A 85 -7.38 7.50 3.74
C TYR A 85 -6.38 6.49 4.35
N GLN A 86 -6.45 5.23 3.93
CA GLN A 86 -5.53 4.19 4.38
C GLN A 86 -4.07 4.52 4.05
N LYS A 87 -3.81 5.02 2.84
CA LYS A 87 -2.47 5.33 2.35
C LYS A 87 -1.89 6.65 2.87
N ASN A 88 -2.73 7.43 3.60
CA ASN A 88 -2.32 8.63 4.31
C ASN A 88 -1.63 9.69 3.44
N PRO A 89 -2.30 10.19 2.39
CA PRO A 89 -1.72 11.19 1.50
C PRO A 89 -1.31 12.48 2.25
N THR A 90 -1.99 12.82 3.33
CA THR A 90 -1.64 13.99 4.17
C THR A 90 -0.20 13.88 4.68
N LEU A 91 0.17 12.74 5.30
CA LEU A 91 1.53 12.55 5.82
C LEU A 91 2.57 12.49 4.68
N PHE A 92 2.20 11.91 3.54
CA PHE A 92 3.08 11.93 2.37
C PHE A 92 3.35 13.36 1.89
N ASN A 93 2.31 14.21 1.85
CA ASN A 93 2.43 15.61 1.50
C ASN A 93 3.29 16.41 2.50
N GLU A 94 3.06 16.23 3.80
CA GLU A 94 3.85 16.89 4.86
C GLU A 94 5.34 16.53 4.76
N ILE A 95 5.67 15.27 4.45
CA ILE A 95 7.05 14.83 4.23
C ILE A 95 7.63 15.52 2.99
N ALA A 96 6.88 15.59 1.89
CA ALA A 96 7.31 16.25 0.67
C ALA A 96 7.57 17.76 0.89
N GLU A 97 6.67 18.45 1.59
CA GLU A 97 6.85 19.86 1.97
C GLU A 97 8.10 20.12 2.82
N SER A 98 8.46 19.15 3.68
CA SER A 98 9.67 19.25 4.51
C SER A 98 10.98 19.03 3.75
N LEU A 99 10.91 18.54 2.52
CA LEU A 99 12.06 18.17 1.67
C LEU A 99 11.89 18.77 0.25
N PRO A 100 11.87 20.10 0.11
CA PRO A 100 11.51 20.77 -1.16
C PRO A 100 12.46 20.46 -2.32
N ASP A 101 13.71 20.09 -2.04
CA ASP A 101 14.72 19.75 -3.06
C ASP A 101 14.65 18.30 -3.53
N VAL A 102 13.76 17.49 -2.93
CA VAL A 102 13.56 16.07 -3.27
C VAL A 102 12.31 15.92 -4.13
N LYS A 103 12.42 15.17 -5.21
CA LYS A 103 11.25 14.81 -6.04
C LYS A 103 10.44 13.71 -5.36
N PHE A 104 9.13 13.91 -5.29
CA PHE A 104 8.18 12.91 -4.83
C PHE A 104 7.26 12.46 -5.97
N VAL A 105 6.97 11.16 -6.04
CA VAL A 105 6.07 10.61 -7.06
C VAL A 105 5.04 9.72 -6.39
N TRP A 106 3.75 10.05 -6.57
CA TRP A 106 2.67 9.14 -6.24
C TRP A 106 2.20 8.39 -7.48
N ILE A 107 2.51 7.10 -7.54
CA ILE A 107 2.11 6.24 -8.65
C ILE A 107 0.71 5.70 -8.37
N GLY A 108 -0.29 6.31 -8.98
CA GLY A 108 -1.70 6.00 -8.77
C GLY A 108 -2.60 7.22 -8.70
N ASP A 109 -3.87 6.98 -8.41
CA ASP A 109 -4.91 8.02 -8.27
C ASP A 109 -5.88 7.65 -7.15
N GLY A 110 -6.80 8.54 -6.79
CA GLY A 110 -7.84 8.27 -5.81
C GLY A 110 -8.60 9.49 -5.32
N GLU A 111 -9.55 9.22 -4.43
CA GLU A 111 -10.51 10.22 -3.93
C GLU A 111 -9.89 11.33 -3.08
N LEU A 112 -8.68 11.15 -2.59
CA LEU A 112 -7.99 12.14 -1.76
C LEU A 112 -6.81 12.82 -2.50
N ARG A 113 -6.83 12.82 -3.82
CA ARG A 113 -5.81 13.45 -4.67
C ARG A 113 -5.54 14.91 -4.27
N ASP A 114 -6.59 15.64 -3.92
CA ASP A 114 -6.52 17.05 -3.54
C ASP A 114 -5.73 17.32 -2.24
N GLN A 115 -5.37 16.27 -1.49
CA GLN A 115 -4.51 16.38 -0.31
C GLN A 115 -3.01 16.42 -0.64
N LEU A 116 -2.64 16.16 -1.90
CA LEU A 116 -1.26 16.22 -2.38
C LEU A 116 -1.05 17.56 -3.07
N THR A 117 -0.67 18.55 -2.29
CA THR A 117 -0.59 19.96 -2.72
C THR A 117 0.85 20.47 -2.89
N SER A 118 1.84 19.74 -2.38
CA SER A 118 3.24 20.15 -2.45
C SER A 118 3.74 20.18 -3.92
N GLU A 119 4.43 21.23 -4.31
CA GLU A 119 4.87 21.47 -5.69
C GLU A 119 5.89 20.42 -6.19
N ASN A 120 6.60 19.76 -5.29
CA ASN A 120 7.56 18.71 -5.61
C ASN A 120 6.93 17.31 -5.71
N ILE A 121 5.59 17.20 -5.67
CA ILE A 121 4.87 15.93 -5.85
C ILE A 121 4.32 15.82 -7.28
N GLU A 122 4.75 14.79 -7.99
CA GLU A 122 4.14 14.33 -9.23
C GLU A 122 3.11 13.23 -8.94
N ILE A 123 1.90 13.34 -9.49
CA ILE A 123 0.86 12.30 -9.42
C ILE A 123 0.69 11.74 -10.81
N THR A 124 1.01 10.45 -11.00
CA THR A 124 0.95 9.82 -12.33
C THR A 124 -0.46 9.56 -12.84
N GLY A 125 -1.46 9.55 -11.94
CA GLY A 125 -2.77 8.98 -12.23
C GLY A 125 -2.74 7.45 -12.26
N TRP A 126 -3.84 6.82 -12.69
CA TRP A 126 -3.92 5.37 -12.85
C TRP A 126 -2.94 4.89 -13.91
N ALA A 127 -2.12 3.95 -13.55
CA ALA A 127 -1.13 3.34 -14.42
C ALA A 127 -1.33 1.81 -14.45
N ASP A 128 -1.09 1.19 -15.59
CA ASP A 128 -0.97 -0.27 -15.64
C ASP A 128 0.27 -0.75 -14.87
N ARG A 129 0.31 -2.06 -14.59
CA ARG A 129 1.40 -2.65 -13.79
C ARG A 129 2.79 -2.38 -14.38
N SER A 130 2.93 -2.50 -15.70
CA SER A 130 4.24 -2.29 -16.37
C SER A 130 4.69 -0.83 -16.21
N THR A 131 3.80 0.11 -16.45
CA THR A 131 4.07 1.54 -16.30
C THR A 131 4.39 1.89 -14.85
N ALA A 132 3.63 1.36 -13.88
CA ALA A 132 3.89 1.59 -12.46
C ALA A 132 5.29 1.10 -12.03
N ILE A 133 5.70 -0.09 -12.48
CA ILE A 133 7.02 -0.63 -12.19
C ILE A 133 8.13 0.19 -12.87
N ARG A 134 7.91 0.71 -14.09
CA ARG A 134 8.90 1.60 -14.76
C ARG A 134 9.16 2.88 -13.94
N TYR A 135 8.12 3.49 -13.40
CA TYR A 135 8.29 4.62 -12.47
C TYR A 135 9.11 4.21 -11.24
N ALA A 136 8.77 3.08 -10.63
CA ALA A 136 9.45 2.58 -9.44
C ALA A 136 10.91 2.20 -9.71
N VAL A 137 11.25 1.67 -10.90
CA VAL A 137 12.64 1.38 -11.31
C VAL A 137 13.46 2.67 -11.37
N ASN A 138 12.88 3.75 -11.88
CA ASN A 138 13.49 5.08 -12.00
C ASN A 138 13.18 5.98 -10.79
N ALA A 139 13.29 5.43 -9.59
CA ALA A 139 13.18 6.13 -8.31
C ALA A 139 14.11 5.46 -7.28
N ASP A 140 14.36 6.09 -6.14
CA ASP A 140 15.39 5.67 -5.17
C ASP A 140 14.79 5.06 -3.90
N VAL A 141 13.79 5.70 -3.33
CA VAL A 141 13.20 5.33 -2.03
C VAL A 141 11.71 5.09 -2.15
N PHE A 142 11.27 3.93 -1.66
CA PHE A 142 9.86 3.63 -1.49
C PHE A 142 9.38 4.14 -0.13
N LEU A 143 8.37 5.01 -0.13
CA LEU A 143 7.75 5.56 1.07
C LEU A 143 6.31 5.07 1.20
N LEU A 144 5.97 4.40 2.30
CA LEU A 144 4.62 3.90 2.57
C LEU A 144 4.14 4.39 3.95
N PRO A 145 3.57 5.61 4.04
CA PRO A 145 3.12 6.20 5.30
C PRO A 145 1.69 5.75 5.68
N SER A 146 1.31 4.55 5.26
CA SER A 146 -0.04 4.02 5.46
C SER A 146 -0.43 3.96 6.94
N ARG A 147 -1.70 4.21 7.24
CA ARG A 147 -2.26 4.11 8.59
C ARG A 147 -2.40 2.65 9.05
N TRP A 148 -2.60 1.74 8.11
CA TRP A 148 -2.60 0.29 8.34
C TRP A 148 -2.36 -0.45 7.02
N GLU A 149 -1.69 -1.59 7.13
CA GLU A 149 -1.48 -2.53 6.03
C GLU A 149 -1.62 -3.97 6.53
N GLY A 150 -1.91 -4.88 5.61
CA GLY A 150 -1.72 -6.31 5.86
C GLY A 150 -0.29 -6.71 5.49
N LEU A 151 -0.11 -7.09 4.23
CA LEU A 151 1.20 -7.27 3.60
C LEU A 151 1.12 -6.66 2.20
N PRO A 152 1.54 -5.38 2.02
CA PRO A 152 1.35 -4.66 0.76
C PRO A 152 2.26 -5.21 -0.33
N ILE A 153 1.68 -5.54 -1.48
CA ILE A 153 2.40 -6.04 -2.66
C ILE A 153 3.43 -5.01 -3.14
N SER A 154 3.08 -3.73 -3.14
CA SER A 154 3.98 -2.64 -3.53
C SER A 154 5.26 -2.59 -2.68
N LEU A 155 5.20 -2.92 -1.39
CA LEU A 155 6.38 -3.05 -0.55
C LEU A 155 7.24 -4.25 -0.98
N LEU A 156 6.61 -5.41 -1.20
CA LEU A 156 7.34 -6.62 -1.64
C LEU A 156 8.04 -6.40 -3.00
N GLU A 157 7.37 -5.72 -3.92
CA GLU A 157 7.93 -5.35 -5.22
C GLU A 157 9.11 -4.37 -5.07
N SER A 158 8.96 -3.36 -4.22
CA SER A 158 10.03 -2.39 -3.94
C SER A 158 11.25 -3.04 -3.29
N MET A 159 11.04 -3.96 -2.35
CA MET A 159 12.11 -4.76 -1.75
C MET A 159 12.80 -5.66 -2.78
N TYR A 160 12.03 -6.30 -3.68
CA TYR A 160 12.62 -7.10 -4.76
C TYR A 160 13.49 -6.25 -5.69
N MET A 161 13.05 -5.04 -6.01
CA MET A 161 13.82 -4.05 -6.78
C MET A 161 15.00 -3.45 -6.00
N LYS A 162 15.24 -3.91 -4.77
CA LYS A 162 16.32 -3.44 -3.87
C LYS A 162 16.24 -1.95 -3.55
N LYS A 163 15.03 -1.39 -3.51
CA LYS A 163 14.83 -0.01 -3.09
C LYS A 163 14.96 0.11 -1.57
N ALA A 164 15.48 1.22 -1.10
CA ALA A 164 15.32 1.59 0.31
C ALA A 164 13.82 1.77 0.60
N CYS A 165 13.32 1.17 1.68
CA CYS A 165 11.90 1.21 2.02
C CYS A 165 11.72 1.87 3.38
N VAL A 166 10.95 2.96 3.39
CA VAL A 166 10.51 3.66 4.60
C VAL A 166 9.02 3.41 4.77
N VAL A 167 8.64 2.80 5.88
CA VAL A 167 7.25 2.41 6.14
C VAL A 167 6.82 2.86 7.52
N SER A 168 5.53 3.17 7.68
CA SER A 168 4.95 3.42 9.00
C SER A 168 4.95 2.14 9.85
N ASN A 169 5.05 2.32 11.16
CA ASN A 169 4.97 1.23 12.14
C ASN A 169 3.50 0.95 12.55
#